data_0b0235409f761d267bfb6a5729ca351a
#
_entry.id   0b0235409f761d267bfb6a5729ca351a
#
_cell.length_a   1.000
_cell.length_b   1.000
_cell.length_c   1.000
_cell.angle_alpha   90.00
_cell.angle_beta   90.00
_cell.angle_gamma   90.00
#
_symmetry.space_group_name_H-M   'P 1'
#
loop_
_entity.id
_entity.type
_entity.pdbx_description
1 polymer ?
#
loop_
_entity_poly.entity_id
_entity_poly.type
_entity_poly.pdbx_seq_one_letter_code
_entity_poly.pdbx_strand_id
1 'polypeptide(L)'
;LQTTPDDAVLNFFYAATLLTREAHTAEFKQQFTSLNATITNPSIYALEYSFPLGFAGIIEPPASANTGTHLAYLNSKSALIDEALNRLDKITDGNFTVTLTSAETSLLDTKVDYADVCLLRAGLRLARATLHLANSYNLSGEYRKVYDLYAAGNLTPQAVLAAFPQLFNLSASSAQRSDARAQI
;
A
#
# COMPACT_ATOMS: atom_id res chain seq x y z
N LEU A 1 -26.99 -1.02 -15.14
CA LEU A 1 -26.35 0.29 -15.30
C LEU A 1 -25.51 0.21 -16.57
N GLN A 2 -25.98 0.84 -17.66
CA GLN A 2 -25.13 1.09 -18.83
C GLN A 2 -24.09 2.12 -18.39
N THR A 3 -22.91 1.65 -18.08
CA THR A 3 -21.77 2.54 -17.80
C THR A 3 -21.32 3.12 -19.13
N THR A 4 -21.52 4.41 -19.32
CA THR A 4 -20.78 5.14 -20.35
C THR A 4 -19.32 5.06 -19.96
N PRO A 5 -18.44 4.41 -20.76
CA PRO A 5 -17.05 4.12 -20.36
C PRO A 5 -16.22 5.39 -20.11
N ASP A 6 -16.75 6.55 -20.50
CA ASP A 6 -16.05 7.86 -20.44
C ASP A 6 -16.62 8.80 -19.36
N ASP A 7 -17.54 8.35 -18.52
CA ASP A 7 -18.07 9.16 -17.42
C ASP A 7 -17.00 9.33 -16.34
N ALA A 8 -16.51 10.56 -16.18
CA ALA A 8 -15.42 10.89 -15.25
C ALA A 8 -15.84 10.63 -13.78
N VAL A 9 -17.08 10.93 -13.42
CA VAL A 9 -17.60 10.72 -12.06
C VAL A 9 -17.68 9.24 -11.73
N LEU A 10 -18.21 8.42 -12.65
CA LEU A 10 -18.25 6.96 -12.47
C LEU A 10 -16.86 6.36 -12.41
N ASN A 11 -15.92 6.82 -13.22
CA ASN A 11 -14.53 6.34 -13.18
C ASN A 11 -13.84 6.69 -11.85
N PHE A 12 -14.08 7.89 -11.31
CA PHE A 12 -13.57 8.29 -9.99
C PHE A 12 -14.14 7.39 -8.89
N PHE A 13 -15.47 7.27 -8.81
CA PHE A 13 -16.09 6.43 -7.78
C PHE A 13 -15.70 4.96 -7.89
N TYR A 14 -15.55 4.45 -9.11
CA TYR A 14 -15.11 3.08 -9.31
C TYR A 14 -13.69 2.86 -8.74
N ALA A 15 -12.74 3.75 -9.07
CA ALA A 15 -11.38 3.68 -8.56
C ALA A 15 -11.35 3.80 -7.01
N ALA A 16 -12.05 4.76 -6.45
CA ALA A 16 -12.16 4.96 -5.01
C ALA A 16 -12.75 3.72 -4.31
N THR A 17 -13.82 3.15 -4.87
CA THR A 17 -14.47 1.95 -4.32
C THR A 17 -13.56 0.74 -4.36
N LEU A 18 -12.78 0.54 -5.43
CA LEU A 18 -11.81 -0.56 -5.50
C LEU A 18 -10.81 -0.49 -4.35
N LEU A 19 -10.23 0.69 -4.11
CA LEU A 19 -9.23 0.89 -3.08
C LEU A 19 -9.83 0.74 -1.67
N THR A 20 -10.99 1.37 -1.44
CA THR A 20 -11.68 1.28 -0.15
C THR A 20 -12.11 -0.14 0.17
N ARG A 21 -12.69 -0.86 -0.81
CA ARG A 21 -13.09 -2.25 -0.63
C ARG A 21 -11.91 -3.15 -0.28
N GLU A 22 -10.75 -2.95 -0.91
CA GLU A 22 -9.56 -3.72 -0.60
C GLU A 22 -9.14 -3.54 0.86
N ALA A 23 -9.14 -2.32 1.36
CA ALA A 23 -8.81 -2.02 2.76
C ALA A 23 -9.71 -2.75 3.78
N HIS A 24 -10.92 -3.16 3.37
CA HIS A 24 -11.87 -3.87 4.22
C HIS A 24 -11.85 -5.40 4.07
N THR A 25 -11.05 -5.95 3.15
CA THR A 25 -10.92 -7.40 2.99
C THR A 25 -10.31 -8.07 4.23
N ALA A 26 -10.67 -9.33 4.45
CA ALA A 26 -10.05 -10.13 5.50
C ALA A 26 -8.54 -10.29 5.28
N GLU A 27 -8.13 -10.42 4.02
CA GLU A 27 -6.72 -10.54 3.62
C GLU A 27 -5.92 -9.28 3.97
N PHE A 28 -6.44 -8.08 3.68
CA PHE A 28 -5.81 -6.82 4.06
C PHE A 28 -5.66 -6.72 5.58
N LYS A 29 -6.75 -6.98 6.32
CA LYS A 29 -6.74 -6.96 7.79
C LYS A 29 -5.73 -7.95 8.37
N GLN A 30 -5.58 -9.12 7.76
CA GLN A 30 -4.62 -10.13 8.18
C GLN A 30 -3.17 -9.64 8.10
N GLN A 31 -2.83 -8.75 7.14
CA GLN A 31 -1.47 -8.19 7.07
C GLN A 31 -1.11 -7.42 8.34
N PHE A 32 -2.05 -6.68 8.91
CA PHE A 32 -1.84 -5.93 10.16
C PHE A 32 -1.90 -6.83 11.39
N THR A 33 -2.86 -7.75 11.45
CA THR A 33 -2.96 -8.69 12.57
C THR A 33 -1.77 -9.66 12.63
N SER A 34 -1.12 -9.94 11.51
CA SER A 34 0.14 -10.69 11.48
C SER A 34 1.31 -9.95 12.14
N LEU A 35 1.17 -8.65 12.37
CA LEU A 35 2.09 -7.81 13.15
C LEU A 35 1.58 -7.56 14.58
N ASN A 36 0.65 -8.38 15.06
CA ASN A 36 -0.06 -8.21 16.33
C ASN A 36 -0.89 -6.92 16.45
N ALA A 37 -1.22 -6.27 15.33
CA ALA A 37 -2.11 -5.12 15.35
C ALA A 37 -3.55 -5.56 15.71
N THR A 38 -4.22 -4.73 16.50
CA THR A 38 -5.63 -4.89 16.85
C THR A 38 -6.46 -3.86 16.11
N ILE A 39 -7.59 -4.28 15.52
CA ILE A 39 -8.53 -3.35 14.91
C ILE A 39 -9.33 -2.70 16.03
N THR A 40 -9.15 -1.38 16.22
CA THR A 40 -9.83 -0.61 17.27
C THR A 40 -11.10 0.07 16.76
N ASN A 41 -11.15 0.35 15.46
CA ASN A 41 -12.35 0.87 14.80
C ASN A 41 -12.57 0.13 13.47
N PRO A 42 -13.59 -0.71 13.35
CA PRO A 42 -13.89 -1.47 12.14
C PRO A 42 -14.79 -0.70 11.15
N SER A 43 -15.00 0.62 11.34
CA SER A 43 -15.84 1.43 10.45
C SER A 43 -15.40 1.29 9.00
N ILE A 44 -16.36 1.29 8.08
CA ILE A 44 -16.09 1.28 6.63
C ILE A 44 -15.36 2.54 6.16
N TYR A 45 -15.45 3.64 6.93
CA TYR A 45 -14.87 4.94 6.58
C TYR A 45 -13.51 5.19 7.23
N ALA A 46 -13.23 4.51 8.35
CA ALA A 46 -11.98 4.69 9.08
C ALA A 46 -11.59 3.38 9.76
N LEU A 47 -10.61 2.68 9.19
CA LEU A 47 -9.98 1.54 9.85
C LEU A 47 -8.86 2.06 10.74
N GLU A 48 -8.99 1.82 12.03
CA GLU A 48 -7.97 2.16 13.01
C GLU A 48 -7.30 0.89 13.52
N TYR A 49 -5.99 0.93 13.62
CA TYR A 49 -5.17 -0.16 14.13
C TYR A 49 -4.37 0.31 15.34
N SER A 50 -4.37 -0.51 16.38
CA SER A 50 -3.44 -0.37 17.51
C SER A 50 -2.37 -1.45 17.38
N PHE A 51 -1.11 -1.03 17.47
CA PHE A 51 0.04 -1.93 17.43
C PHE A 51 0.64 -2.09 18.81
N PRO A 52 1.13 -3.29 19.18
CA PRO A 52 1.90 -3.47 20.39
C PRO A 52 3.21 -2.68 20.28
N LEU A 53 3.44 -1.78 21.21
CA LEU A 53 4.66 -0.99 21.27
C LEU A 53 5.65 -1.65 22.25
N GLY A 54 6.84 -1.95 21.74
CA GLY A 54 7.94 -2.49 22.50
C GLY A 54 8.97 -1.41 22.88
N PHE A 55 10.24 -1.76 22.76
CA PHE A 55 11.36 -0.87 23.11
C PHE A 55 11.29 0.48 22.35
N ALA A 56 11.46 1.55 23.08
CA ALA A 56 11.42 2.94 22.57
C ALA A 56 10.15 3.32 21.78
N GLY A 57 9.00 2.66 22.05
CA GLY A 57 7.74 2.95 21.36
C GLY A 57 7.67 2.46 19.90
N ILE A 58 8.56 1.56 19.51
CA ILE A 58 8.54 0.92 18.19
C ILE A 58 7.68 -0.34 18.24
N ILE A 59 6.98 -0.62 17.14
CA ILE A 59 6.17 -1.84 17.02
C ILE A 59 7.07 -3.06 17.25
N GLU A 60 6.68 -3.90 18.22
CA GLU A 60 7.32 -5.17 18.49
C GLU A 60 6.67 -6.28 17.62
N PRO A 61 7.33 -6.71 16.53
CA PRO A 61 6.75 -7.70 15.65
C PRO A 61 6.82 -9.10 16.27
N PRO A 62 5.84 -9.96 16.02
CA PRO A 62 5.93 -11.37 16.41
C PRO A 62 7.05 -12.08 15.64
N ALA A 63 7.56 -13.18 16.19
CA ALA A 63 8.64 -13.96 15.58
C ALA A 63 8.29 -14.50 14.17
N SER A 64 7.00 -14.70 13.89
CA SER A 64 6.51 -15.19 12.59
C SER A 64 6.37 -14.10 11.53
N ALA A 65 6.46 -12.83 11.90
CA ALA A 65 6.27 -11.73 10.95
C ALA A 65 7.45 -11.66 9.96
N ASN A 66 7.12 -11.69 8.67
CA ASN A 66 8.09 -11.76 7.59
C ASN A 66 7.73 -10.79 6.48
N THR A 67 8.73 -10.04 5.99
CA THR A 67 8.57 -9.08 4.90
C THR A 67 8.13 -9.75 3.60
N GLY A 68 8.60 -10.98 3.33
CA GLY A 68 8.24 -11.73 2.12
C GLY A 68 6.73 -12.01 2.04
N THR A 69 6.07 -12.30 3.15
CA THR A 69 4.62 -12.51 3.19
C THR A 69 3.86 -11.23 2.84
N HIS A 70 4.28 -10.09 3.43
CA HIS A 70 3.65 -8.80 3.13
C HIS A 70 3.90 -8.36 1.69
N LEU A 71 5.11 -8.58 1.18
CA LEU A 71 5.44 -8.26 -0.21
C LEU A 71 4.64 -9.13 -1.19
N ALA A 72 4.48 -10.43 -0.92
CA ALA A 72 3.64 -11.32 -1.72
C ALA A 72 2.18 -10.86 -1.77
N TYR A 73 1.63 -10.43 -0.61
CA TYR A 73 0.30 -9.84 -0.56
C TYR A 73 0.22 -8.57 -1.43
N LEU A 74 1.12 -7.61 -1.26
CA LEU A 74 1.12 -6.37 -2.04
C LEU A 74 1.23 -6.65 -3.55
N ASN A 75 2.03 -7.63 -3.94
CA ASN A 75 2.15 -8.05 -5.34
C ASN A 75 0.85 -8.63 -5.90
N SER A 76 0.10 -9.36 -5.09
CA SER A 76 -1.21 -9.89 -5.50
C SER A 76 -2.23 -8.77 -5.79
N LYS A 77 -1.98 -7.54 -5.29
CA LYS A 77 -2.86 -6.38 -5.48
C LYS A 77 -2.39 -5.44 -6.61
N SER A 78 -1.30 -5.75 -7.30
CA SER A 78 -0.81 -4.91 -8.42
C SER A 78 -1.87 -4.69 -9.50
N ALA A 79 -2.62 -5.72 -9.87
CA ALA A 79 -3.70 -5.62 -10.85
C ALA A 79 -4.83 -4.68 -10.40
N LEU A 80 -5.10 -4.59 -9.10
CA LEU A 80 -6.09 -3.65 -8.54
C LEU A 80 -5.60 -2.21 -8.67
N ILE A 81 -4.31 -1.97 -8.41
CA ILE A 81 -3.68 -0.65 -8.60
C ILE A 81 -3.77 -0.25 -10.08
N ASP A 82 -3.47 -1.18 -10.99
CA ASP A 82 -3.54 -0.96 -12.43
C ASP A 82 -4.97 -0.63 -12.90
N GLU A 83 -5.97 -1.36 -12.41
CA GLU A 83 -7.37 -1.07 -12.73
C GLU A 83 -7.79 0.30 -12.21
N ALA A 84 -7.41 0.65 -10.97
CA ALA A 84 -7.71 1.97 -10.41
C ALA A 84 -7.04 3.09 -11.24
N LEU A 85 -5.77 2.93 -11.63
CA LEU A 85 -5.07 3.87 -12.51
C LEU A 85 -5.76 4.00 -13.86
N ASN A 86 -6.13 2.87 -14.50
CA ASN A 86 -6.84 2.87 -15.78
C ASN A 86 -8.16 3.64 -15.73
N ARG A 87 -8.87 3.59 -14.59
CA ARG A 87 -10.10 4.36 -14.39
C ARG A 87 -9.81 5.85 -14.19
N LEU A 88 -8.85 6.18 -13.35
CA LEU A 88 -8.48 7.56 -13.11
C LEU A 88 -7.89 8.23 -14.36
N ASP A 89 -7.13 7.51 -15.19
CA ASP A 89 -6.52 8.05 -16.42
C ASP A 89 -7.55 8.45 -17.48
N LYS A 90 -8.79 7.96 -17.38
CA LYS A 90 -9.91 8.42 -18.23
C LYS A 90 -10.46 9.78 -17.82
N ILE A 91 -10.13 10.28 -16.64
CA ILE A 91 -10.56 11.61 -16.17
C ILE A 91 -9.55 12.63 -16.70
N THR A 92 -9.83 13.23 -17.84
CA THR A 92 -8.91 14.17 -18.51
C THR A 92 -9.37 15.63 -18.46
N ASP A 93 -10.62 15.86 -18.04
CA ASP A 93 -11.17 17.22 -17.92
C ASP A 93 -10.59 17.95 -16.71
N GLY A 94 -9.82 19.00 -16.95
CA GLY A 94 -9.26 19.87 -15.92
C GLY A 94 -10.30 20.60 -15.05
N ASN A 95 -11.57 20.64 -15.49
CA ASN A 95 -12.68 21.20 -14.73
C ASN A 95 -13.44 20.14 -13.94
N PHE A 96 -12.98 18.88 -13.94
CA PHE A 96 -13.61 17.81 -13.17
C PHE A 96 -13.82 18.23 -11.71
N THR A 97 -15.04 18.09 -11.23
CA THR A 97 -15.36 18.24 -9.82
C THR A 97 -16.49 17.28 -9.41
N VAL A 98 -16.38 16.76 -8.21
CA VAL A 98 -17.47 15.99 -7.56
C VAL A 98 -17.55 16.40 -6.09
N THR A 99 -18.77 16.54 -5.57
CA THR A 99 -18.98 16.79 -4.15
C THR A 99 -19.34 15.47 -3.49
N LEU A 100 -18.55 15.06 -2.51
CA LEU A 100 -18.84 13.96 -1.61
C LEU A 100 -19.60 14.52 -0.42
N THR A 101 -20.82 14.04 -0.21
CA THR A 101 -21.65 14.51 0.90
C THR A 101 -21.22 13.87 2.21
N SER A 102 -21.56 14.50 3.33
CA SER A 102 -21.32 13.94 4.67
C SER A 102 -22.02 12.59 4.88
N ALA A 103 -23.10 12.32 4.17
CA ALA A 103 -23.78 11.03 4.17
C ALA A 103 -22.93 9.93 3.50
N GLU A 104 -22.11 10.28 2.52
CA GLU A 104 -21.24 9.35 1.79
C GLU A 104 -19.87 9.15 2.46
N THR A 105 -19.36 10.17 3.14
CA THR A 105 -18.02 10.16 3.75
C THR A 105 -18.04 9.94 5.25
N SER A 106 -19.19 10.13 5.92
CA SER A 106 -19.34 10.23 7.37
C SER A 106 -18.48 11.33 8.03
N LEU A 107 -18.03 12.27 7.21
CA LEU A 107 -17.25 13.43 7.60
C LEU A 107 -17.97 14.71 7.19
N LEU A 108 -17.24 15.72 6.82
CA LEU A 108 -17.79 16.94 6.23
C LEU A 108 -17.98 16.76 4.71
N ASP A 109 -18.90 17.54 4.15
CA ASP A 109 -19.00 17.64 2.70
C ASP A 109 -17.64 18.03 2.12
N THR A 110 -17.14 17.24 1.18
CA THR A 110 -15.81 17.42 0.60
C THR A 110 -15.93 17.53 -0.90
N LYS A 111 -15.33 18.57 -1.46
CA LYS A 111 -15.21 18.73 -2.91
C LYS A 111 -13.90 18.10 -3.37
N VAL A 112 -14.02 17.15 -4.29
CA VAL A 112 -12.86 16.57 -5.00
C VAL A 112 -12.78 17.23 -6.36
N ASP A 113 -11.59 17.62 -6.78
CA ASP A 113 -11.33 18.23 -8.08
C ASP A 113 -10.28 17.46 -8.89
N TYR A 114 -9.93 18.00 -10.06
CA TYR A 114 -8.94 17.36 -10.95
C TYR A 114 -7.55 17.28 -10.32
N ALA A 115 -7.18 18.21 -9.44
CA ALA A 115 -5.89 18.16 -8.75
C ALA A 115 -5.83 16.96 -7.78
N ASP A 116 -6.93 16.66 -7.09
CA ASP A 116 -7.03 15.49 -6.22
C ASP A 116 -6.91 14.19 -7.03
N VAL A 117 -7.52 14.13 -8.22
CA VAL A 117 -7.37 12.99 -9.13
C VAL A 117 -5.90 12.83 -9.56
N CYS A 118 -5.22 13.92 -9.90
CA CYS A 118 -3.80 13.88 -10.25
C CYS A 118 -2.93 13.42 -9.06
N LEU A 119 -3.23 13.87 -7.85
CA LEU A 119 -2.53 13.46 -6.64
C LEU A 119 -2.73 11.97 -6.36
N LEU A 120 -3.95 11.47 -6.49
CA LEU A 120 -4.25 10.04 -6.32
C LEU A 120 -3.51 9.18 -7.37
N ARG A 121 -3.50 9.60 -8.64
CA ARG A 121 -2.70 8.94 -9.69
C ARG A 121 -1.22 8.89 -9.33
N ALA A 122 -0.66 10.02 -8.91
CA ALA A 122 0.76 10.11 -8.53
C ALA A 122 1.07 9.15 -7.37
N GLY A 123 0.21 9.10 -6.35
CA GLY A 123 0.33 8.17 -5.23
C GLY A 123 0.31 6.70 -5.66
N LEU A 124 -0.64 6.33 -6.52
CA LEU A 124 -0.76 4.95 -7.02
C LEU A 124 0.43 4.55 -7.91
N ARG A 125 0.92 5.45 -8.77
CA ARG A 125 2.11 5.22 -9.59
C ARG A 125 3.36 5.08 -8.72
N LEU A 126 3.49 5.90 -7.68
CA LEU A 126 4.58 5.76 -6.70
C LEU A 126 4.51 4.43 -5.96
N ALA A 127 3.33 4.02 -5.51
CA ALA A 127 3.14 2.70 -4.87
C ALA A 127 3.56 1.57 -5.81
N ARG A 128 3.15 1.64 -7.08
CA ARG A 128 3.52 0.66 -8.11
C ARG A 128 5.04 0.63 -8.36
N ALA A 129 5.66 1.79 -8.53
CA ALA A 129 7.12 1.89 -8.71
C ALA A 129 7.87 1.30 -7.50
N THR A 130 7.39 1.56 -6.29
CA THR A 130 7.95 1.01 -5.05
C THR A 130 7.84 -0.52 -5.02
N LEU A 131 6.70 -1.10 -5.46
CA LEU A 131 6.54 -2.54 -5.56
C LEU A 131 7.51 -3.17 -6.57
N HIS A 132 7.67 -2.56 -7.74
CA HIS A 132 8.64 -3.02 -8.73
C HIS A 132 10.08 -2.97 -8.20
N LEU A 133 10.44 -1.90 -7.51
CA LEU A 133 11.74 -1.77 -6.87
C LEU A 133 11.94 -2.85 -5.79
N ALA A 134 10.96 -3.03 -4.92
CA ALA A 134 11.00 -4.05 -3.86
C ALA A 134 11.15 -5.47 -4.43
N ASN A 135 10.49 -5.75 -5.56
CA ASN A 135 10.59 -7.04 -6.25
C ASN A 135 11.92 -7.27 -6.97
N SER A 136 12.66 -6.19 -7.25
CA SER A 136 13.96 -6.30 -7.90
C SER A 136 15.06 -6.83 -6.96
N TYR A 137 14.80 -6.80 -5.67
CA TYR A 137 15.74 -7.24 -4.64
C TYR A 137 15.12 -8.29 -3.73
N ASN A 138 15.96 -9.14 -3.15
CA ASN A 138 15.52 -10.00 -2.07
C ASN A 138 15.42 -9.16 -0.79
N LEU A 139 14.19 -8.81 -0.43
CA LEU A 139 13.88 -8.09 0.81
C LEU A 139 13.27 -9.03 1.87
N SER A 140 13.33 -10.36 1.65
CA SER A 140 12.79 -11.32 2.59
C SER A 140 13.58 -11.32 3.88
N GLY A 141 12.89 -11.10 4.99
CA GLY A 141 13.50 -11.07 6.31
C GLY A 141 12.47 -11.11 7.41
N GLU A 142 12.91 -11.52 8.57
CA GLU A 142 12.10 -11.55 9.78
C GLU A 142 12.14 -10.17 10.45
N TYR A 143 11.01 -9.50 10.57
CA TYR A 143 10.93 -8.21 11.28
C TYR A 143 11.48 -8.29 12.70
N ARG A 144 11.29 -9.44 13.38
CA ARG A 144 11.77 -9.66 14.74
C ARG A 144 13.28 -9.54 14.86
N LYS A 145 14.05 -10.06 13.92
CA LYS A 145 15.52 -9.95 13.95
C LYS A 145 16.00 -8.50 13.85
N VAL A 146 15.32 -7.68 13.02
CA VAL A 146 15.64 -6.25 12.92
C VAL A 146 15.31 -5.53 14.24
N TYR A 147 14.17 -5.85 14.82
CA TYR A 147 13.75 -5.31 16.11
C TYR A 147 14.75 -5.68 17.22
N ASP A 148 15.19 -6.95 17.29
CA ASP A 148 16.13 -7.41 18.30
C ASP A 148 17.51 -6.71 18.17
N LEU A 149 17.98 -6.49 16.94
CA LEU A 149 19.20 -5.69 16.69
C LEU A 149 19.03 -4.24 17.19
N TYR A 150 17.86 -3.65 16.95
CA TYR A 150 17.54 -2.32 17.42
C TYR A 150 17.48 -2.24 18.96
N ALA A 151 16.75 -3.16 19.59
CA ALA A 151 16.60 -3.22 21.04
C ALA A 151 17.96 -3.46 21.76
N ALA A 152 18.87 -4.19 21.12
CA ALA A 152 20.24 -4.39 21.60
C ALA A 152 21.19 -3.20 21.36
N GLY A 153 20.70 -2.11 20.74
CA GLY A 153 21.55 -0.97 20.37
C GLY A 153 22.57 -1.27 19.28
N ASN A 154 22.37 -2.34 18.53
CA ASN A 154 23.31 -2.85 17.51
C ASN A 154 22.72 -2.79 16.09
N LEU A 155 21.79 -1.88 15.81
CA LEU A 155 21.24 -1.71 14.47
C LEU A 155 22.22 -0.95 13.57
N THR A 156 23.18 -1.67 13.05
CA THR A 156 24.13 -1.17 12.05
C THR A 156 23.92 -1.84 10.70
N PRO A 157 24.30 -1.20 9.57
CA PRO A 157 24.21 -1.84 8.26
C PRO A 157 24.93 -3.21 8.21
N GLN A 158 26.08 -3.31 8.87
CA GLN A 158 26.86 -4.54 8.95
C GLN A 158 26.12 -5.63 9.72
N ALA A 159 25.53 -5.30 10.87
CA ALA A 159 24.76 -6.27 11.66
C ALA A 159 23.51 -6.75 10.92
N VAL A 160 22.82 -5.85 10.21
CA VAL A 160 21.67 -6.22 9.37
C VAL A 160 22.09 -7.15 8.23
N LEU A 161 23.15 -6.83 7.51
CA LEU A 161 23.64 -7.68 6.42
C LEU A 161 24.17 -9.03 6.93
N ALA A 162 24.75 -9.08 8.13
CA ALA A 162 25.14 -10.34 8.75
C ALA A 162 23.94 -11.21 9.14
N ALA A 163 22.85 -10.60 9.65
CA ALA A 163 21.61 -11.29 9.99
C ALA A 163 20.83 -11.76 8.74
N PHE A 164 20.98 -11.06 7.62
CA PHE A 164 20.28 -11.32 6.37
C PHE A 164 21.24 -11.30 5.17
N PRO A 165 22.09 -12.33 5.01
CA PRO A 165 23.14 -12.33 3.97
C PRO A 165 22.60 -12.29 2.54
N GLN A 166 21.30 -12.60 2.34
CA GLN A 166 20.62 -12.50 1.04
C GLN A 166 19.93 -11.15 0.81
N LEU A 167 19.93 -10.26 1.80
CA LEU A 167 19.28 -8.97 1.69
C LEU A 167 19.93 -8.15 0.56
N PHE A 168 19.08 -7.52 -0.25
CA PHE A 168 19.46 -6.74 -1.44
C PHE A 168 20.13 -7.53 -2.58
N ASN A 169 20.24 -8.86 -2.49
CA ASN A 169 20.58 -9.62 -3.67
C ASN A 169 19.53 -9.43 -4.75
N LEU A 170 19.95 -9.32 -6.00
CA LEU A 170 19.01 -9.17 -7.12
C LEU A 170 18.17 -10.45 -7.25
N SER A 171 16.86 -10.31 -7.08
CA SER A 171 15.89 -11.39 -7.20
C SER A 171 15.17 -11.39 -8.54
N ALA A 172 15.12 -10.23 -9.19
CA ALA A 172 14.35 -10.04 -10.41
C ALA A 172 15.18 -10.34 -11.68
N SER A 173 14.50 -10.81 -12.70
CA SER A 173 15.07 -10.93 -14.05
C SER A 173 15.42 -9.54 -14.62
N SER A 174 16.27 -9.51 -15.66
CA SER A 174 16.59 -8.26 -16.38
C SER A 174 15.36 -7.56 -16.93
N ALA A 175 14.35 -8.32 -17.38
CA ALA A 175 13.08 -7.78 -17.87
C ALA A 175 12.32 -7.04 -16.77
N GLN A 176 12.15 -7.65 -15.58
CA GLN A 176 11.47 -7.01 -14.45
C GLN A 176 12.16 -5.73 -13.99
N ARG A 177 13.51 -5.67 -14.04
CA ARG A 177 14.26 -4.45 -13.74
C ARG A 177 14.06 -3.37 -14.80
N SER A 178 13.94 -3.75 -16.07
CA SER A 178 13.64 -2.81 -17.16
C SER A 178 12.24 -2.21 -16.98
N ASP A 179 11.25 -3.04 -16.64
CA ASP A 179 9.88 -2.61 -16.40
C ASP A 179 9.80 -1.65 -15.21
N ALA A 180 10.53 -1.91 -14.14
CA ALA A 180 10.62 -1.01 -12.99
C ALA A 180 11.15 0.38 -13.39
N ARG A 181 12.18 0.43 -14.26
CA ARG A 181 12.73 1.72 -14.76
C ARG A 181 11.75 2.47 -15.66
N ALA A 182 10.93 1.78 -16.42
CA ALA A 182 9.95 2.40 -17.32
C ALA A 182 8.75 3.04 -16.55
N GLN A 183 8.59 2.73 -15.27
CA GLN A 183 7.51 3.26 -14.40
C GLN A 183 7.93 4.53 -13.63
N ILE A 184 9.20 4.89 -13.59
CA ILE A 184 9.76 6.09 -12.95
C ILE A 184 9.84 7.23 -13.96
#